data_10b065bf84f5a66e5c070ff623770f5d
#
_entry.id   10b065bf84f5a66e5c070ff623770f5d
#
_cell.length_a   1.000
_cell.length_b   1.000
_cell.length_c   1.000
_cell.angle_alpha   90.00
_cell.angle_beta   90.00
_cell.angle_gamma   90.00
#
_symmetry.space_group_name_H-M   'P 1'
#
loop_
_entity.id
_entity.type
_entity.pdbx_description
1 polymer ?
#
loop_
_entity_poly.entity_id
_entity_poly.type
_entity_poly.pdbx_seq_one_letter_code
_entity_poly.pdbx_strand_id
1 'polypeptide(L)'
;CGERVLRAAVYCIEGMGLAPAAAVAEQLIGQLRPKLLVMLGMCCGFRQEKCQNRSALGDVIVARQAACWDEGKYGELAEEGFFFNRALPVSVDGHLDRLISSLLESEGEIFRSAVSEVWNERGSKNLRKKFKADVGDYPDVKYGLLLSGSSVVAHDVKGDEIINRFPNALGLEMEIFGFFKAIELAVGAKPAMMAVKGVADFGDGSKHKLFQPLASRLSYCVASEIISNYFNRIDGQ
;
A
#
# COMPACT_ATOMS: atom_id res chain seq x y z
N CYS A 1 -12.28 33.14 -4.60
CA CYS A 1 -11.98 31.70 -4.80
C CYS A 1 -13.18 30.93 -4.31
N GLY A 2 -13.90 30.24 -5.23
CA GLY A 2 -15.03 29.38 -4.83
C GLY A 2 -14.50 28.10 -4.15
N GLU A 3 -15.16 27.66 -3.10
CA GLU A 3 -14.90 26.37 -2.50
C GLU A 3 -15.14 25.28 -3.54
N ARG A 4 -14.15 24.42 -3.75
CA ARG A 4 -14.26 23.26 -4.63
C ARG A 4 -14.80 22.09 -3.83
N VAL A 5 -15.86 21.49 -4.32
CA VAL A 5 -16.43 20.27 -3.75
C VAL A 5 -15.98 19.08 -4.55
N LEU A 6 -15.16 18.21 -3.94
CA LEU A 6 -14.84 16.90 -4.48
C LEU A 6 -15.97 15.92 -4.10
N ARG A 7 -16.47 15.18 -5.09
CA ARG A 7 -17.40 14.08 -4.83
C ARG A 7 -16.57 12.81 -4.63
N ALA A 8 -16.69 12.19 -3.47
CA ALA A 8 -16.07 10.92 -3.14
C ALA A 8 -17.14 9.86 -2.85
N ALA A 9 -16.93 8.65 -3.35
CA ALA A 9 -17.68 7.47 -2.95
C ALA A 9 -16.72 6.52 -2.23
N VAL A 10 -17.16 5.95 -1.10
CA VAL A 10 -16.40 4.99 -0.31
C VAL A 10 -17.09 3.64 -0.39
N TYR A 11 -16.34 2.61 -0.71
CA TYR A 11 -16.81 1.24 -0.76
C TYR A 11 -15.91 0.33 0.10
N CYS A 12 -16.52 -0.49 0.94
CA CYS A 12 -15.82 -1.53 1.69
C CYS A 12 -15.82 -2.83 0.90
N ILE A 13 -14.64 -3.38 0.59
CA ILE A 13 -14.53 -4.66 -0.10
C ILE A 13 -14.92 -5.78 0.87
N GLU A 14 -15.95 -6.55 0.51
CA GLU A 14 -16.35 -7.74 1.24
C GLU A 14 -15.50 -8.92 0.76
N GLY A 15 -14.50 -9.27 1.55
CA GLY A 15 -13.57 -10.36 1.22
C GLY A 15 -12.15 -9.88 0.89
N MET A 16 -11.20 -10.72 1.22
CA MET A 16 -9.77 -10.48 0.95
C MET A 16 -9.34 -11.10 -0.38
N GLY A 17 -8.32 -10.54 -0.99
CA GLY A 17 -7.59 -11.12 -2.10
C GLY A 17 -7.74 -10.38 -3.42
N LEU A 18 -6.95 -10.82 -4.40
CA LEU A 18 -6.79 -10.18 -5.71
C LEU A 18 -8.11 -10.13 -6.50
N ALA A 19 -8.87 -11.22 -6.50
CA ALA A 19 -10.08 -11.33 -7.33
C ALA A 19 -11.22 -10.42 -6.82
N PRO A 20 -11.59 -10.38 -5.53
CA PRO A 20 -12.55 -9.41 -5.01
C PRO A 20 -12.13 -7.96 -5.27
N ALA A 21 -10.86 -7.64 -5.07
CA ALA A 21 -10.33 -6.30 -5.31
C ALA A 21 -10.45 -5.88 -6.79
N ALA A 22 -10.12 -6.78 -7.70
CA ALA A 22 -10.26 -6.54 -9.14
C ALA A 22 -11.73 -6.37 -9.56
N ALA A 23 -12.63 -7.24 -9.09
CA ALA A 23 -14.05 -7.17 -9.43
C ALA A 23 -14.71 -5.87 -8.96
N VAL A 24 -14.39 -5.43 -7.73
CA VAL A 24 -14.89 -4.15 -7.20
C VAL A 24 -14.32 -2.97 -7.96
N ALA A 25 -13.03 -2.98 -8.30
CA ALA A 25 -12.41 -1.92 -9.08
C ALA A 25 -13.08 -1.77 -10.45
N GLU A 26 -13.29 -2.88 -11.18
CA GLU A 26 -13.98 -2.89 -12.46
C GLU A 26 -15.42 -2.34 -12.36
N GLN A 27 -16.16 -2.79 -11.34
CA GLN A 27 -17.53 -2.30 -11.08
C GLN A 27 -17.55 -0.79 -10.85
N LEU A 28 -16.64 -0.26 -10.01
CA LEU A 28 -16.56 1.16 -9.72
C LEU A 28 -16.16 1.99 -10.95
N ILE A 29 -15.25 1.49 -11.78
CA ILE A 29 -14.88 2.13 -13.05
C ILE A 29 -16.09 2.23 -13.98
N GLY A 30 -16.82 1.12 -14.17
CA GLY A 30 -17.98 1.07 -15.04
C GLY A 30 -19.14 1.95 -14.58
N GLN A 31 -19.42 1.98 -13.28
CA GLN A 31 -20.57 2.70 -12.71
C GLN A 31 -20.29 4.18 -12.44
N LEU A 32 -19.11 4.51 -11.92
CA LEU A 32 -18.83 5.86 -11.42
C LEU A 32 -17.91 6.66 -12.34
N ARG A 33 -17.14 6.02 -13.20
CA ARG A 33 -16.15 6.65 -14.09
C ARG A 33 -15.28 7.66 -13.33
N PRO A 34 -14.61 7.25 -12.24
CA PRO A 34 -13.87 8.16 -11.38
C PRO A 34 -12.65 8.72 -12.09
N LYS A 35 -12.20 9.92 -11.70
CA LYS A 35 -10.91 10.48 -12.15
C LYS A 35 -9.72 9.81 -11.44
N LEU A 36 -9.91 9.44 -10.20
CA LEU A 36 -8.93 8.78 -9.34
C LEU A 36 -9.62 7.66 -8.58
N LEU A 37 -9.02 6.48 -8.59
CA LEU A 37 -9.45 5.34 -7.78
C LEU A 37 -8.37 5.05 -6.73
N VAL A 38 -8.76 4.98 -5.46
CA VAL A 38 -7.84 4.87 -4.34
C VAL A 38 -8.16 3.65 -3.50
N MET A 39 -7.16 2.82 -3.23
CA MET A 39 -7.26 1.74 -2.27
C MET A 39 -6.55 2.12 -0.96
N LEU A 40 -7.27 2.02 0.15
CA LEU A 40 -6.75 2.25 1.49
C LEU A 40 -6.79 0.98 2.32
N GLY A 41 -5.92 0.90 3.31
CA GLY A 41 -5.94 -0.21 4.25
C GLY A 41 -4.62 -0.40 4.98
N MET A 42 -4.33 -1.64 5.28
CA MET A 42 -3.14 -2.06 6.01
C MET A 42 -2.35 -3.11 5.24
N CYS A 43 -1.09 -3.27 5.59
CA CYS A 43 -0.21 -4.28 5.04
C CYS A 43 0.69 -4.86 6.14
N CYS A 44 1.37 -5.93 5.79
CA CYS A 44 2.51 -6.46 6.50
C CYS A 44 3.77 -5.74 6.03
N GLY A 45 4.56 -5.19 6.95
CA GLY A 45 5.90 -4.69 6.68
C GLY A 45 6.95 -5.80 6.81
N PHE A 46 8.21 -5.47 6.52
CA PHE A 46 9.32 -6.38 6.76
C PHE A 46 10.07 -5.97 8.01
N ARG A 47 10.15 -6.92 8.96
CA ARG A 47 10.97 -6.78 10.17
C ARG A 47 12.41 -7.11 9.81
N GLN A 48 13.37 -6.25 10.15
CA GLN A 48 14.60 -6.50 9.57
C GLN A 48 15.84 -6.33 10.32
N GLU A 49 16.61 -7.37 10.32
CA GLU A 49 18.07 -7.33 10.22
C GLU A 49 18.56 -7.67 8.79
N LYS A 50 17.70 -8.23 7.94
CA LYS A 50 18.07 -8.84 6.66
C LYS A 50 17.65 -8.08 5.38
N CYS A 51 16.86 -7.01 5.49
CA CYS A 51 16.33 -6.28 4.35
C CYS A 51 16.72 -4.80 4.39
N GLN A 52 17.10 -4.22 3.28
CA GLN A 52 17.42 -2.79 3.18
C GLN A 52 16.22 -1.88 3.47
N ASN A 53 15.00 -2.42 3.36
CA ASN A 53 13.73 -1.68 3.45
C ASN A 53 12.96 -1.96 4.73
N ARG A 54 13.61 -1.78 5.89
CA ARG A 54 13.00 -1.96 7.20
C ARG A 54 11.74 -1.12 7.39
N SER A 55 10.66 -1.74 7.92
CA SER A 55 9.45 -1.06 8.34
C SER A 55 9.26 -1.12 9.84
N ALA A 56 8.56 -0.12 10.37
CA ALA A 56 8.05 -0.10 11.75
C ALA A 56 6.51 -0.13 11.72
N LEU A 57 5.90 -0.57 12.81
CA LEU A 57 4.44 -0.47 12.95
C LEU A 57 4.02 1.00 12.87
N GLY A 58 3.05 1.29 12.02
CA GLY A 58 2.57 2.63 11.76
C GLY A 58 3.22 3.34 10.59
N ASP A 59 4.33 2.84 10.04
CA ASP A 59 4.81 3.34 8.77
C ASP A 59 3.71 3.26 7.71
N VAL A 60 3.74 4.14 6.75
CA VAL A 60 2.76 4.16 5.66
C VAL A 60 3.49 3.92 4.34
N ILE A 61 3.01 2.95 3.58
CA ILE A 61 3.56 2.62 2.28
C ILE A 61 2.57 3.08 1.20
N VAL A 62 3.04 3.96 0.33
CA VAL A 62 2.35 4.33 -0.89
C VAL A 62 2.89 3.45 -2.01
N ALA A 63 2.02 2.73 -2.70
CA ALA A 63 2.45 1.83 -3.75
C ALA A 63 2.81 2.60 -5.03
N ARG A 64 4.10 2.64 -5.37
CA ARG A 64 4.56 3.06 -6.69
C ARG A 64 4.29 2.00 -7.73
N GLN A 65 4.46 0.74 -7.31
CA GLN A 65 4.26 -0.45 -8.12
C GLN A 65 3.60 -1.54 -7.27
N ALA A 66 2.83 -2.39 -7.92
CA ALA A 66 2.32 -3.62 -7.34
C ALA A 66 2.75 -4.82 -8.17
N ALA A 67 3.15 -5.91 -7.53
CA ALA A 67 3.46 -7.18 -8.19
C ALA A 67 2.87 -8.34 -7.41
N CYS A 68 2.50 -9.42 -8.12
CA CYS A 68 2.04 -10.65 -7.49
C CYS A 68 3.25 -11.56 -7.20
N TRP A 69 3.48 -11.89 -5.93
CA TRP A 69 4.64 -12.69 -5.54
C TRP A 69 4.46 -14.19 -5.78
N ASP A 70 3.22 -14.67 -5.87
CA ASP A 70 2.85 -16.07 -6.10
C ASP A 70 2.37 -16.37 -7.52
N GLU A 71 2.46 -15.40 -8.45
CA GLU A 71 2.23 -15.61 -9.87
C GLU A 71 3.51 -16.01 -10.58
N GLY A 72 3.60 -17.27 -11.02
CA GLY A 72 4.80 -17.75 -11.65
C GLY A 72 4.74 -19.21 -12.11
N LYS A 73 5.90 -19.76 -12.37
CA LYS A 73 6.09 -21.14 -12.81
C LYS A 73 7.05 -21.86 -11.86
N TYR A 74 6.63 -22.99 -11.35
CA TYR A 74 7.57 -23.94 -10.75
C TYR A 74 8.31 -24.68 -11.86
N GLY A 75 9.61 -24.82 -11.72
CA GLY A 75 10.47 -25.56 -12.62
C GLY A 75 11.47 -26.38 -11.84
N GLU A 76 12.15 -27.29 -12.52
CA GLU A 76 13.23 -28.09 -11.97
C GLU A 76 14.53 -27.75 -12.71
N LEU A 77 15.60 -27.56 -11.97
CA LEU A 77 16.96 -27.42 -12.50
C LEU A 77 17.85 -28.33 -11.65
N ALA A 78 18.40 -29.39 -12.25
CA ALA A 78 19.36 -30.29 -11.58
C ALA A 78 18.91 -30.77 -10.18
N GLU A 79 17.72 -31.36 -10.06
CA GLU A 79 17.13 -31.91 -8.82
C GLU A 79 16.63 -30.88 -7.79
N GLU A 80 16.85 -29.60 -7.99
CA GLU A 80 16.32 -28.54 -7.15
C GLU A 80 15.11 -27.86 -7.82
N GLY A 81 13.98 -27.82 -7.12
CA GLY A 81 12.82 -27.06 -7.55
C GLY A 81 13.05 -25.55 -7.37
N PHE A 82 12.66 -24.76 -8.33
CA PHE A 82 12.70 -23.32 -8.24
C PHE A 82 11.43 -22.67 -8.78
N PHE A 83 11.15 -21.44 -8.29
CA PHE A 83 10.01 -20.67 -8.70
C PHE A 83 10.43 -19.46 -9.53
N PHE A 84 9.95 -19.40 -10.78
CA PHE A 84 10.08 -18.21 -11.61
C PHE A 84 8.87 -17.31 -11.43
N ASN A 85 9.06 -16.14 -10.87
CA ASN A 85 8.02 -15.12 -10.88
C ASN A 85 7.80 -14.62 -12.32
N ARG A 86 6.54 -14.56 -12.76
CA ARG A 86 6.14 -14.09 -14.08
C ARG A 86 5.25 -12.84 -14.03
N ALA A 87 4.82 -12.43 -12.86
CA ALA A 87 4.03 -11.24 -12.71
C ALA A 87 4.83 -10.00 -13.12
N LEU A 88 4.37 -9.29 -14.12
CA LEU A 88 4.90 -7.98 -14.45
C LEU A 88 4.32 -6.97 -13.47
N PRO A 89 5.15 -6.14 -12.81
CA PRO A 89 4.65 -5.10 -11.94
C PRO A 89 3.77 -4.11 -12.70
N VAL A 90 2.69 -3.67 -12.05
CA VAL A 90 1.85 -2.57 -12.52
C VAL A 90 2.24 -1.32 -11.77
N SER A 91 2.48 -0.23 -12.49
CA SER A 91 2.92 1.05 -11.93
C SER A 91 1.77 2.06 -11.95
N VAL A 92 1.79 2.99 -10.99
CA VAL A 92 0.97 4.20 -11.07
C VAL A 92 1.32 5.01 -12.32
N ASP A 93 0.40 5.89 -12.76
CA ASP A 93 0.66 6.76 -13.91
C ASP A 93 1.76 7.79 -13.62
N GLY A 94 2.42 8.25 -14.68
CA GLY A 94 3.58 9.14 -14.55
C GLY A 94 3.25 10.51 -13.97
N HIS A 95 1.99 10.97 -13.99
CA HIS A 95 1.61 12.24 -13.35
C HIS A 95 1.56 12.08 -11.83
N LEU A 96 0.91 11.02 -11.37
CA LEU A 96 0.83 10.69 -9.94
C LEU A 96 2.21 10.31 -9.37
N ASP A 97 3.03 9.61 -10.14
CA ASP A 97 4.41 9.27 -9.76
C ASP A 97 5.25 10.53 -9.47
N ARG A 98 5.22 11.51 -10.38
CA ARG A 98 5.93 12.79 -10.19
C ARG A 98 5.39 13.59 -9.01
N LEU A 99 4.06 13.61 -8.83
CA LEU A 99 3.45 14.30 -7.70
C LEU A 99 3.92 13.72 -6.37
N ILE A 100 3.79 12.39 -6.20
CA ILE A 100 4.15 11.72 -4.94
C ILE A 100 5.64 11.87 -4.66
N SER A 101 6.50 11.69 -5.67
CA SER A 101 7.94 11.90 -5.54
C SER A 101 8.26 13.33 -5.07
N SER A 102 7.63 14.34 -5.67
CA SER A 102 7.80 15.74 -5.27
C SER A 102 7.34 16.02 -3.82
N LEU A 103 6.26 15.39 -3.36
CA LEU A 103 5.79 15.54 -1.97
C LEU A 103 6.76 14.91 -0.97
N LEU A 104 7.40 13.80 -1.34
CA LEU A 104 8.41 13.14 -0.51
C LEU A 104 9.73 13.91 -0.45
N GLU A 105 10.15 14.51 -1.57
CA GLU A 105 11.36 15.34 -1.65
C GLU A 105 11.28 16.62 -0.80
N SER A 106 10.08 17.12 -0.51
CA SER A 106 9.85 18.25 0.39
C SER A 106 10.06 17.91 1.87
N GLU A 107 11.02 17.03 2.18
CA GLU A 107 11.42 16.56 3.50
C GLU A 107 10.32 15.78 4.28
N GLY A 108 9.23 15.40 3.61
CA GLY A 108 8.14 14.64 4.22
C GLY A 108 7.36 15.40 5.31
N GLU A 109 7.62 16.70 5.53
CA GLU A 109 6.91 17.51 6.54
C GLU A 109 5.41 17.52 6.33
N ILE A 110 4.98 17.52 5.07
CA ILE A 110 3.57 17.51 4.71
C ILE A 110 2.88 16.23 5.24
N PHE A 111 3.53 15.07 5.09
CA PHE A 111 3.00 13.81 5.61
C PHE A 111 3.11 13.72 7.13
N ARG A 112 4.19 14.25 7.70
CA ARG A 112 4.36 14.32 9.15
C ARG A 112 3.25 15.17 9.78
N SER A 113 2.91 16.31 9.18
CA SER A 113 1.78 17.13 9.60
C SER A 113 0.47 16.35 9.49
N ALA A 114 0.21 15.70 8.37
CA ALA A 114 -1.02 14.96 8.11
C ALA A 114 -1.27 13.83 9.13
N VAL A 115 -0.24 13.12 9.57
CA VAL A 115 -0.39 12.02 10.54
C VAL A 115 -0.29 12.46 12.00
N SER A 116 0.15 13.69 12.28
CA SER A 116 0.52 14.15 13.63
C SER A 116 -0.62 14.08 14.64
N GLU A 117 -1.82 14.46 14.26
CA GLU A 117 -2.99 14.42 15.13
C GLU A 117 -3.28 12.99 15.58
N VAL A 118 -3.45 12.09 14.61
CA VAL A 118 -3.73 10.66 14.85
C VAL A 118 -2.61 9.99 15.64
N TRP A 119 -1.36 10.29 15.31
CA TRP A 119 -0.20 9.71 16.00
C TRP A 119 -0.08 10.16 17.45
N ASN A 120 -0.48 11.38 17.77
CA ASN A 120 -0.38 11.97 19.10
C ASN A 120 -1.62 11.77 19.98
N GLU A 121 -2.68 11.16 19.49
CA GLU A 121 -3.84 10.78 20.28
C GLU A 121 -3.46 9.89 21.47
N ARG A 122 -4.23 9.97 22.56
CA ARG A 122 -4.02 9.16 23.77
C ARG A 122 -4.05 7.65 23.48
N GLY A 123 -4.98 7.21 22.62
CA GLY A 123 -5.09 5.81 22.20
C GLY A 123 -3.85 5.32 21.47
N SER A 124 -3.36 6.11 20.51
CA SER A 124 -2.15 5.81 19.73
C SER A 124 -0.90 5.78 20.62
N LYS A 125 -0.77 6.71 21.56
CA LYS A 125 0.32 6.71 22.57
C LYS A 125 0.33 5.44 23.42
N ASN A 126 -0.83 4.94 23.81
CA ASN A 126 -0.94 3.70 24.59
C ASN A 126 -0.53 2.47 23.76
N LEU A 127 -0.94 2.41 22.47
CA LEU A 127 -0.51 1.34 21.57
C LEU A 127 1.00 1.36 21.35
N ARG A 128 1.59 2.53 21.11
CA ARG A 128 3.05 2.68 20.94
C ARG A 128 3.84 2.21 22.18
N LYS A 129 3.36 2.51 23.37
CA LYS A 129 3.97 2.00 24.62
C LYS A 129 3.91 0.47 24.69
N LYS A 130 2.79 -0.14 24.26
CA LYS A 130 2.61 -1.58 24.26
C LYS A 130 3.53 -2.29 23.25
N PHE A 131 3.76 -1.70 22.09
CA PHE A 131 4.55 -2.26 20.99
C PHE A 131 5.88 -1.51 20.77
N LYS A 132 6.49 -1.01 21.85
CA LYS A 132 7.66 -0.13 21.79
C LYS A 132 8.84 -0.68 20.97
N ALA A 133 9.04 -1.99 20.94
CA ALA A 133 10.12 -2.62 20.17
C ALA A 133 9.90 -2.55 18.64
N ASP A 134 8.65 -2.42 18.21
CA ASP A 134 8.22 -2.55 16.81
C ASP A 134 7.81 -1.22 16.18
N VAL A 135 7.75 -0.15 16.97
CA VAL A 135 7.28 1.17 16.56
C VAL A 135 8.45 2.13 16.50
N GLY A 136 8.54 2.92 15.42
CA GLY A 136 9.48 4.03 15.33
C GLY A 136 9.07 5.25 16.18
N ASP A 137 9.93 6.24 16.24
CA ASP A 137 9.63 7.50 16.92
C ASP A 137 8.46 8.23 16.26
N TYR A 138 8.39 8.14 14.94
CA TYR A 138 7.35 8.71 14.08
C TYR A 138 7.10 7.83 12.87
N PRO A 139 5.85 7.81 12.30
CA PRO A 139 5.58 7.09 11.06
C PRO A 139 6.43 7.61 9.90
N ASP A 140 7.10 6.70 9.21
CA ASP A 140 7.78 7.00 7.96
C ASP A 140 6.85 6.74 6.78
N VAL A 141 6.90 7.60 5.76
CA VAL A 141 6.12 7.42 4.52
C VAL A 141 7.06 6.96 3.42
N LYS A 142 6.83 5.74 2.94
CA LYS A 142 7.65 5.08 1.94
C LYS A 142 6.90 4.97 0.62
N TYR A 143 7.63 5.07 -0.49
CA TYR A 143 7.08 4.98 -1.83
C TYR A 143 7.83 3.94 -2.66
N GLY A 144 7.18 2.85 -3.04
CA GLY A 144 7.87 1.79 -3.75
C GLY A 144 6.99 0.58 -4.06
N LEU A 145 7.64 -0.58 -4.18
CA LEU A 145 7.01 -1.84 -4.54
C LEU A 145 6.26 -2.44 -3.34
N LEU A 146 4.96 -2.69 -3.51
CA LEU A 146 4.16 -3.55 -2.65
C LEU A 146 3.87 -4.87 -3.35
N LEU A 147 3.98 -5.96 -2.60
CA LEU A 147 3.69 -7.30 -3.12
C LEU A 147 2.31 -7.75 -2.67
N SER A 148 1.53 -8.24 -3.62
CA SER A 148 0.25 -8.88 -3.34
C SER A 148 0.37 -10.38 -3.55
N GLY A 149 -0.49 -11.15 -2.89
CA GLY A 149 -0.59 -12.58 -3.09
C GLY A 149 -1.91 -13.16 -2.59
N SER A 150 -2.19 -14.39 -2.99
CA SER A 150 -3.44 -15.08 -2.66
C SER A 150 -3.45 -15.66 -1.24
N SER A 151 -2.32 -15.65 -0.55
CA SER A 151 -2.15 -16.27 0.76
C SER A 151 -1.69 -15.28 1.81
N VAL A 152 -2.23 -15.40 3.02
CA VAL A 152 -1.71 -14.71 4.20
C VAL A 152 -0.37 -15.34 4.56
N VAL A 153 0.69 -14.55 4.55
CA VAL A 153 2.00 -14.96 5.04
C VAL A 153 2.04 -14.69 6.55
N ALA A 154 2.20 -15.77 7.33
CA ALA A 154 2.32 -15.73 8.79
C ALA A 154 3.40 -16.72 9.24
N HIS A 155 4.52 -16.74 8.52
CA HIS A 155 5.60 -17.69 8.72
C HIS A 155 6.94 -17.08 8.30
N ASP A 156 7.90 -17.02 9.20
CA ASP A 156 9.18 -16.35 9.01
C ASP A 156 9.97 -16.84 7.79
N VAL A 157 10.07 -18.18 7.62
CA VAL A 157 10.81 -18.79 6.49
C VAL A 157 10.20 -18.38 5.15
N LYS A 158 8.87 -18.32 5.07
CA LYS A 158 8.19 -17.91 3.82
C LYS A 158 8.36 -16.41 3.56
N GLY A 159 8.34 -15.62 4.61
CA GLY A 159 8.65 -14.19 4.53
C GLY A 159 10.06 -13.96 4.00
N ASP A 160 11.06 -14.65 4.56
CA ASP A 160 12.46 -14.58 4.10
C ASP A 160 12.62 -15.00 2.63
N GLU A 161 11.94 -16.06 2.19
CA GLU A 161 11.94 -16.50 0.78
C GLU A 161 11.42 -15.40 -0.16
N ILE A 162 10.30 -14.76 0.22
CA ILE A 162 9.70 -13.68 -0.59
C ILE A 162 10.63 -12.47 -0.64
N ILE A 163 11.19 -12.07 0.49
CA ILE A 163 12.14 -10.94 0.56
C ILE A 163 13.37 -11.20 -0.31
N ASN A 164 13.93 -12.40 -0.26
CA ASN A 164 15.10 -12.76 -1.07
C ASN A 164 14.79 -12.70 -2.58
N ARG A 165 13.56 -13.02 -2.98
CA ARG A 165 13.12 -12.90 -4.38
C ARG A 165 12.80 -11.46 -4.80
N PHE A 166 12.37 -10.62 -3.85
CA PHE A 166 11.95 -9.24 -4.08
C PHE A 166 12.63 -8.28 -3.10
N PRO A 167 13.95 -8.09 -3.19
CA PRO A 167 14.72 -7.33 -2.19
C PRO A 167 14.33 -5.85 -2.10
N ASN A 168 13.67 -5.31 -3.13
CA ASN A 168 13.20 -3.91 -3.15
C ASN A 168 11.76 -3.75 -2.67
N ALA A 169 11.08 -4.82 -2.28
CA ALA A 169 9.73 -4.73 -1.78
C ALA A 169 9.69 -4.06 -0.41
N LEU A 170 8.64 -3.27 -0.17
CA LEU A 170 8.42 -2.54 1.09
C LEU A 170 7.46 -3.27 2.03
N GLY A 171 6.62 -4.16 1.51
CA GLY A 171 5.66 -4.90 2.30
C GLY A 171 4.82 -5.88 1.47
N LEU A 172 3.96 -6.61 2.20
CA LEU A 172 3.06 -7.63 1.65
C LEU A 172 1.62 -7.28 2.00
N GLU A 173 0.71 -7.55 1.07
CA GLU A 173 -0.73 -7.46 1.26
C GLU A 173 -1.44 -8.42 0.29
N MET A 174 -2.75 -8.29 0.07
CA MET A 174 -3.50 -9.30 -0.69
C MET A 174 -4.33 -8.74 -1.86
N GLU A 175 -4.38 -7.42 -2.10
CA GLU A 175 -5.40 -6.79 -2.94
C GLU A 175 -4.85 -5.89 -4.05
N ILE A 176 -3.77 -5.14 -3.81
CA ILE A 176 -3.34 -4.02 -4.68
C ILE A 176 -3.04 -4.46 -6.10
N PHE A 177 -2.38 -5.60 -6.29
CA PHE A 177 -2.06 -6.07 -7.64
C PHE A 177 -3.32 -6.34 -8.46
N GLY A 178 -4.34 -6.99 -7.87
CA GLY A 178 -5.62 -7.21 -8.53
C GLY A 178 -6.34 -5.89 -8.83
N PHE A 179 -6.34 -4.96 -7.90
CA PHE A 179 -6.89 -3.63 -8.05
C PHE A 179 -6.21 -2.85 -9.19
N PHE A 180 -4.87 -2.81 -9.22
CA PHE A 180 -4.10 -2.13 -10.26
C PHE A 180 -4.29 -2.80 -11.64
N LYS A 181 -4.31 -4.14 -11.68
CA LYS A 181 -4.56 -4.88 -12.93
C LYS A 181 -5.93 -4.62 -13.53
N ALA A 182 -6.97 -4.52 -12.70
CA ALA A 182 -8.31 -4.17 -13.18
C ALA A 182 -8.32 -2.80 -13.86
N ILE A 183 -7.63 -1.80 -13.28
CA ILE A 183 -7.53 -0.46 -13.86
C ILE A 183 -6.67 -0.47 -15.14
N GLU A 184 -5.53 -1.17 -15.11
CA GLU A 184 -4.64 -1.30 -16.27
C GLU A 184 -5.37 -1.94 -17.49
N LEU A 185 -6.22 -2.93 -17.23
CA LEU A 185 -6.95 -3.66 -18.27
C LEU A 185 -8.32 -3.05 -18.60
N ALA A 186 -8.77 -2.04 -17.88
CA ALA A 186 -10.06 -1.39 -18.14
C ALA A 186 -10.15 -0.85 -19.56
N VAL A 187 -11.33 -1.00 -20.16
CA VAL A 187 -11.63 -0.50 -21.50
C VAL A 187 -12.12 0.94 -21.43
N GLY A 188 -11.61 1.80 -22.29
CA GLY A 188 -11.97 3.22 -22.35
C GLY A 188 -11.09 4.12 -21.49
N ALA A 189 -11.67 5.18 -20.92
CA ALA A 189 -10.94 6.11 -20.07
C ALA A 189 -10.62 5.45 -18.72
N LYS A 190 -9.34 5.37 -18.40
CA LYS A 190 -8.86 4.78 -17.15
C LYS A 190 -8.71 5.85 -16.08
N PRO A 191 -9.17 5.60 -14.85
CA PRO A 191 -8.84 6.49 -13.74
C PRO A 191 -7.34 6.42 -13.41
N ALA A 192 -6.80 7.49 -12.83
CA ALA A 192 -5.55 7.37 -12.09
C ALA A 192 -5.74 6.39 -10.93
N MET A 193 -4.69 5.66 -10.57
CA MET A 193 -4.75 4.65 -9.51
C MET A 193 -3.73 4.94 -8.42
N MET A 194 -4.17 4.80 -7.16
CA MET A 194 -3.34 4.97 -5.99
C MET A 194 -3.68 3.91 -4.95
N ALA A 195 -2.67 3.40 -4.27
CA ALA A 195 -2.88 2.56 -3.11
C ALA A 195 -1.96 2.98 -1.97
N VAL A 196 -2.54 3.08 -0.76
CA VAL A 196 -1.84 3.50 0.46
C VAL A 196 -2.17 2.53 1.58
N LYS A 197 -1.16 1.95 2.17
CA LYS A 197 -1.30 0.94 3.22
C LYS A 197 -0.47 1.31 4.46
N GLY A 198 -1.07 1.22 5.64
CA GLY A 198 -0.34 1.35 6.91
C GLY A 198 0.22 0.00 7.35
N VAL A 199 1.44 0.00 7.86
CA VAL A 199 2.08 -1.21 8.40
C VAL A 199 1.44 -1.59 9.72
N ALA A 200 0.76 -2.75 9.75
CA ALA A 200 -0.01 -3.22 10.90
C ALA A 200 0.59 -4.46 11.58
N ASP A 201 1.42 -5.22 10.88
CA ASP A 201 2.14 -6.39 11.37
C ASP A 201 3.37 -6.70 10.50
N PHE A 202 4.05 -7.81 10.77
CA PHE A 202 5.25 -8.21 10.04
C PHE A 202 5.16 -9.60 9.38
N GLY A 203 3.98 -10.23 9.40
CA GLY A 203 3.79 -11.57 8.82
C GLY A 203 4.53 -12.70 9.53
N ASP A 204 5.00 -12.47 10.74
CA ASP A 204 5.82 -13.36 11.57
C ASP A 204 5.02 -14.20 12.58
N GLY A 205 3.70 -14.30 12.40
CA GLY A 205 2.80 -14.97 13.35
C GLY A 205 2.45 -14.13 14.58
N SER A 206 3.18 -13.08 14.91
CA SER A 206 2.84 -12.10 15.95
C SER A 206 1.81 -11.10 15.39
N LYS A 207 0.53 -11.46 15.45
CA LYS A 207 -0.53 -10.58 14.93
C LYS A 207 -0.80 -9.43 15.88
N HIS A 208 -0.48 -8.22 15.46
CA HIS A 208 -0.78 -7.00 16.19
C HIS A 208 -2.18 -6.47 15.86
N LYS A 209 -3.23 -7.30 15.99
CA LYS A 209 -4.61 -6.93 15.64
C LYS A 209 -5.06 -5.59 16.23
N LEU A 210 -4.56 -5.24 17.42
CA LEU A 210 -4.87 -3.95 18.05
C LEU A 210 -4.27 -2.75 17.31
N PHE A 211 -3.23 -2.97 16.47
CA PHE A 211 -2.58 -1.90 15.72
C PHE A 211 -3.26 -1.61 14.37
N GLN A 212 -4.03 -2.57 13.84
CA GLN A 212 -4.69 -2.48 12.54
C GLN A 212 -5.54 -1.21 12.35
N PRO A 213 -6.40 -0.80 13.32
CA PRO A 213 -7.18 0.44 13.17
C PRO A 213 -6.30 1.69 13.07
N LEU A 214 -5.21 1.75 13.83
CA LEU A 214 -4.28 2.87 13.77
C LEU A 214 -3.56 2.92 12.41
N ALA A 215 -3.03 1.79 11.94
CA ALA A 215 -2.39 1.68 10.64
C ALA A 215 -3.32 2.14 9.49
N SER A 216 -4.57 1.70 9.50
CA SER A 216 -5.57 2.13 8.51
C SER A 216 -5.87 3.63 8.58
N ARG A 217 -5.94 4.22 9.77
CA ARG A 217 -6.14 5.67 9.93
C ARG A 217 -4.94 6.47 9.41
N LEU A 218 -3.71 6.00 9.64
CA LEU A 218 -2.51 6.64 9.14
C LEU A 218 -2.45 6.59 7.61
N SER A 219 -2.83 5.46 6.99
CA SER A 219 -2.93 5.37 5.53
C SER A 219 -3.94 6.36 4.95
N TYR A 220 -5.08 6.57 5.63
CA TYR A 220 -6.06 7.57 5.25
C TYR A 220 -5.51 8.99 5.32
N CYS A 221 -4.78 9.36 6.38
CA CYS A 221 -4.19 10.69 6.52
C CYS A 221 -3.23 11.00 5.36
N VAL A 222 -2.33 10.08 5.05
CA VAL A 222 -1.36 10.23 3.94
C VAL A 222 -2.09 10.31 2.59
N ALA A 223 -3.06 9.43 2.36
CA ALA A 223 -3.83 9.43 1.12
C ALA A 223 -4.61 10.73 0.93
N SER A 224 -5.23 11.26 1.98
CA SER A 224 -5.99 12.51 1.93
C SER A 224 -5.11 13.69 1.50
N GLU A 225 -3.87 13.72 1.97
CA GLU A 225 -2.90 14.74 1.59
C GLU A 225 -2.52 14.62 0.10
N ILE A 226 -2.24 13.40 -0.38
CA ILE A 226 -1.93 13.16 -1.79
C ILE A 226 -3.14 13.53 -2.68
N ILE A 227 -4.36 13.14 -2.29
CA ILE A 227 -5.60 13.44 -3.03
C ILE A 227 -5.79 14.96 -3.15
N SER A 228 -5.64 15.70 -2.06
CA SER A 228 -5.75 17.16 -2.06
C SER A 228 -4.77 17.79 -3.05
N ASN A 229 -3.51 17.39 -2.99
CA ASN A 229 -2.48 17.91 -3.90
C ASN A 229 -2.70 17.48 -5.35
N TYR A 230 -3.19 16.27 -5.59
CA TYR A 230 -3.51 15.75 -6.93
C TYR A 230 -4.57 16.63 -7.63
N PHE A 231 -5.69 16.88 -6.98
CA PHE A 231 -6.76 17.68 -7.57
C PHE A 231 -6.41 19.18 -7.66
N ASN A 232 -5.62 19.71 -6.74
CA ASN A 232 -5.14 21.10 -6.84
C ASN A 232 -4.22 21.32 -8.04
N ARG A 233 -3.41 20.32 -8.44
CA ARG A 233 -2.50 20.43 -9.59
C ARG A 233 -3.19 20.19 -10.94
N ILE A 234 -4.15 19.28 -11.02
CA ILE A 234 -4.89 19.01 -12.28
C ILE A 234 -5.68 20.25 -12.71
N ASP A 235 -6.23 20.96 -11.76
CA ASP A 235 -7.11 22.07 -12.07
C ASP A 235 -6.37 23.43 -12.18
N GLY A 236 -5.06 23.44 -11.90
CA GLY A 236 -4.19 24.59 -12.11
C GLY A 236 -3.53 24.65 -13.51
N GLN A 237 -3.79 23.65 -14.34
CA GLN A 237 -3.39 23.57 -15.75
C GLN A 237 -4.60 23.90 -16.66
#